data_6831a8dcee4ad8e8d87eb7da7237bca1
#
_entry.id   6831a8dcee4ad8e8d87eb7da7237bca1
#
_cell.length_a   1.000
_cell.length_b   1.000
_cell.length_c   1.000
_cell.angle_alpha   90.00
_cell.angle_beta   90.00
_cell.angle_gamma   90.00
#
_symmetry.space_group_name_H-M   'P 1'
#
loop_
_entity.id
_entity.type
_entity.pdbx_description
1 polymer ?
#
loop_
_entity_poly.entity_id
_entity_poly.type
_entity_poly.pdbx_seq_one_letter_code
_entity_poly.pdbx_strand_id
1 'polypeptide(L)'
;MHRPPFSDQNAVKIYRRNLTHWRQEGATYFITFRLADALPKRITEQWESEKSLCLAARGISKASANWQSDVESKLSKKEQFEFRREFNRKLNHHLDRAHGACHFRTDPALATLQEKLLEDDRTHYYLGDFILMPNHVHLLLNLIKGLDLERTRQKIKGGFAFLVNKAIKRSGKLWQREYYDHLVRDAKELIAFRNYIQENPNKAGIRLPDHSYREAEWLTEALANHHES
;
A
#
# COMPACT_ATOMS: atom_id res chain seq x y z
N MET A 1 21.05 16.66 2.30
CA MET A 1 20.02 17.25 3.19
C MET A 1 19.24 16.12 3.80
N HIS A 2 19.47 15.90 5.07
CA HIS A 2 18.84 14.81 5.83
C HIS A 2 17.35 15.13 6.02
N ARG A 3 16.45 14.27 5.58
CA ARG A 3 15.02 14.50 5.70
C ARG A 3 14.43 13.45 6.66
N PRO A 4 13.73 13.87 7.74
CA PRO A 4 13.12 12.90 8.62
C PRO A 4 12.04 12.10 7.87
N PRO A 5 11.96 10.78 8.05
CA PRO A 5 10.98 9.92 7.38
C PRO A 5 9.54 10.17 7.84
N PHE A 6 9.35 10.90 8.92
CA PHE A 6 8.07 11.33 9.48
C PHE A 6 8.18 12.77 9.97
N SER A 7 7.08 13.52 9.92
CA SER A 7 7.04 14.92 10.34
C SER A 7 5.85 15.12 11.26
N ASP A 8 6.13 15.49 12.51
CA ASP A 8 5.11 15.81 13.50
C ASP A 8 4.49 17.20 13.30
N GLN A 9 5.08 18.03 12.41
CA GLN A 9 4.78 19.46 12.32
C GLN A 9 3.80 19.85 11.20
N ASN A 10 3.48 18.95 10.26
CA ASN A 10 2.63 19.29 9.12
C ASN A 10 1.17 18.91 9.36
N ALA A 11 0.25 19.80 8.98
CA ALA A 11 -1.18 19.55 9.09
C ALA A 11 -1.60 18.30 8.31
N VAL A 12 -2.34 17.41 8.97
CA VAL A 12 -2.88 16.20 8.36
C VAL A 12 -4.21 16.55 7.70
N LYS A 13 -4.31 16.32 6.38
CA LYS A 13 -5.58 16.39 5.63
C LYS A 13 -6.18 14.98 5.54
N ILE A 14 -7.47 14.86 5.78
CA ILE A 14 -8.18 13.58 5.67
C ILE A 14 -8.96 13.58 4.36
N TYR A 15 -8.66 12.61 3.50
CA TYR A 15 -9.38 12.37 2.26
C TYR A 15 -10.17 11.06 2.36
N ARG A 16 -11.44 11.06 1.90
CA ARG A 16 -12.36 9.93 2.05
C ARG A 16 -12.75 9.34 0.70
N ARG A 17 -12.54 8.04 0.57
CA ARG A 17 -13.13 7.13 -0.41
C ARG A 17 -13.70 5.93 0.34
N ASN A 18 -13.61 4.71 -0.20
CA ASN A 18 -13.95 3.47 0.53
C ASN A 18 -13.05 3.21 1.76
N LEU A 19 -11.88 3.86 1.81
CA LEU A 19 -10.97 3.89 2.95
C LEU A 19 -10.65 5.34 3.32
N THR A 20 -10.40 5.58 4.60
CA THR A 20 -9.92 6.89 5.08
C THR A 20 -8.44 7.01 4.76
N HIS A 21 -8.07 8.05 4.03
CA HIS A 21 -6.71 8.33 3.63
C HIS A 21 -6.19 9.58 4.35
N TRP A 22 -5.13 9.44 5.10
CA TRP A 22 -4.48 10.55 5.78
C TRP A 22 -3.42 11.14 4.87
N ARG A 23 -3.35 12.47 4.80
CA ARG A 23 -2.43 13.18 3.92
C ARG A 23 -1.61 14.17 4.72
N GLN A 24 -0.30 14.01 4.64
CA GLN A 24 0.68 14.90 5.26
C GLN A 24 1.82 15.14 4.28
N GLU A 25 2.19 16.41 4.10
CA GLU A 25 3.29 16.78 3.19
C GLU A 25 4.63 16.33 3.76
N GLY A 26 5.48 15.77 2.90
CA GLY A 26 6.81 15.30 3.30
C GLY A 26 6.82 14.05 4.18
N ALA A 27 5.70 13.40 4.36
CA ALA A 27 5.60 12.19 5.15
C ALA A 27 5.87 10.93 4.33
N THR A 28 6.24 9.86 5.04
CA THR A 28 6.40 8.53 4.45
C THR A 28 5.08 7.77 4.49
N TYR A 29 4.80 7.07 3.41
CA TYR A 29 3.62 6.22 3.25
C TYR A 29 4.04 4.79 2.94
N PHE A 30 3.39 3.84 3.60
CA PHE A 30 3.37 2.46 3.17
C PHE A 30 2.19 2.26 2.21
N ILE A 31 2.44 1.74 1.02
CA ILE A 31 1.42 1.59 -0.03
C ILE A 31 1.39 0.16 -0.54
N THR A 32 0.18 -0.35 -0.81
CA THR A 32 -0.02 -1.64 -1.47
C THR A 32 -0.86 -1.45 -2.73
N PHE A 33 -0.32 -1.83 -3.88
CA PHE A 33 -1.05 -1.97 -5.14
C PHE A 33 -1.27 -3.45 -5.45
N ARG A 34 -2.46 -3.79 -5.92
CA ARG A 34 -2.84 -5.18 -6.23
C ARG A 34 -3.28 -5.29 -7.68
N LEU A 35 -2.89 -6.38 -8.35
CA LEU A 35 -3.42 -6.70 -9.67
C LEU A 35 -4.95 -6.81 -9.63
N ALA A 36 -5.60 -6.53 -10.76
CA ALA A 36 -7.05 -6.49 -10.85
C ALA A 36 -7.70 -7.82 -10.46
N ASP A 37 -7.01 -8.92 -10.70
CA ASP A 37 -7.42 -10.30 -10.46
C ASP A 37 -6.72 -10.97 -9.25
N ALA A 38 -5.96 -10.20 -8.46
CA ALA A 38 -5.22 -10.72 -7.30
C ALA A 38 -6.13 -11.37 -6.23
N LEU A 39 -7.40 -11.03 -6.23
CA LEU A 39 -8.40 -11.61 -5.34
C LEU A 39 -9.54 -12.21 -6.16
N PRO A 40 -9.85 -13.51 -5.98
CA PRO A 40 -11.01 -14.12 -6.59
C PRO A 40 -12.30 -13.39 -6.22
N LYS A 41 -13.22 -13.23 -7.19
CA LYS A 41 -14.50 -12.52 -6.99
C LYS A 41 -15.27 -13.08 -5.80
N ARG A 42 -15.32 -14.40 -5.64
CA ARG A 42 -15.97 -15.06 -4.51
C ARG A 42 -15.42 -14.61 -3.16
N ILE A 43 -14.11 -14.41 -3.05
CA ILE A 43 -13.46 -13.95 -1.82
C ILE A 43 -13.80 -12.49 -1.53
N THR A 44 -13.81 -11.65 -2.55
CA THR A 44 -14.20 -10.23 -2.38
C THR A 44 -15.66 -10.09 -1.97
N GLU A 45 -16.57 -10.87 -2.56
CA GLU A 45 -17.98 -10.89 -2.21
C GLU A 45 -18.21 -11.41 -0.78
N GLN A 46 -17.54 -12.49 -0.41
CA GLN A 46 -17.59 -13.00 0.96
C GLN A 46 -17.16 -11.95 1.99
N TRP A 47 -16.04 -11.25 1.73
CA TRP A 47 -15.56 -10.21 2.64
C TRP A 47 -16.47 -9.00 2.71
N GLU A 48 -17.07 -8.60 1.61
CA GLU A 48 -18.03 -7.52 1.62
C GLU A 48 -19.26 -7.89 2.47
N SER A 49 -19.70 -9.15 2.42
CA SER A 49 -20.76 -9.68 3.29
C SER A 49 -20.32 -9.70 4.76
N GLU A 50 -19.13 -10.24 5.06
CA GLU A 50 -18.58 -10.26 6.43
C GLU A 50 -18.44 -8.86 7.01
N LYS A 51 -17.94 -7.90 6.24
CA LYS A 51 -17.85 -6.48 6.65
C LYS A 51 -19.23 -5.91 6.95
N SER A 52 -20.21 -6.20 6.08
CA SER A 52 -21.57 -5.72 6.25
C SER A 52 -22.20 -6.27 7.54
N LEU A 53 -22.03 -7.56 7.82
CA LEU A 53 -22.52 -8.19 9.05
C LEU A 53 -21.81 -7.62 10.30
N CYS A 54 -20.50 -7.47 10.24
CA CYS A 54 -19.69 -6.91 11.33
C CYS A 54 -20.10 -5.47 11.68
N LEU A 55 -20.42 -4.66 10.68
CA LEU A 55 -20.88 -3.29 10.86
C LEU A 55 -22.36 -3.25 11.33
N ALA A 56 -23.22 -4.11 10.77
CA ALA A 56 -24.61 -4.21 11.17
C ALA A 56 -24.77 -4.57 12.65
N ALA A 57 -23.94 -5.49 13.17
CA ALA A 57 -23.88 -5.83 14.60
C ALA A 57 -23.53 -4.63 15.50
N ARG A 58 -23.01 -3.56 14.94
CA ARG A 58 -22.66 -2.28 15.61
C ARG A 58 -23.60 -1.12 15.23
N GLY A 59 -24.77 -1.45 14.65
CA GLY A 59 -25.77 -0.46 14.23
C GLY A 59 -25.34 0.41 13.05
N ILE A 60 -24.42 -0.07 12.20
CA ILE A 60 -23.92 0.63 11.02
C ILE A 60 -24.34 -0.12 9.76
N SER A 61 -25.17 0.51 8.92
CA SER A 61 -25.57 -0.07 7.63
C SER A 61 -24.55 0.31 6.55
N LYS A 62 -23.89 -0.68 5.98
CA LYS A 62 -22.95 -0.48 4.87
C LYS A 62 -23.63 -0.04 3.57
N ALA A 63 -24.95 -0.23 3.44
CA ALA A 63 -25.74 0.31 2.33
C ALA A 63 -25.96 1.82 2.42
N SER A 64 -25.76 2.42 3.61
CA SER A 64 -25.81 3.87 3.76
C SER A 64 -24.65 4.56 3.02
N ALA A 65 -24.95 5.67 2.34
CA ALA A 65 -23.93 6.51 1.69
C ALA A 65 -22.88 7.05 2.69
N ASN A 66 -23.25 7.14 3.98
CA ASN A 66 -22.42 7.71 5.05
C ASN A 66 -21.81 6.66 5.98
N TRP A 67 -21.82 5.39 5.63
CA TRP A 67 -21.37 4.31 6.53
C TRP A 67 -19.93 4.51 7.07
N GLN A 68 -19.01 5.14 6.30
CA GLN A 68 -17.66 5.43 6.78
C GLN A 68 -17.66 6.48 7.89
N SER A 69 -18.50 7.52 7.75
CA SER A 69 -18.71 8.53 8.80
C SER A 69 -19.35 7.91 10.04
N ASP A 70 -20.26 6.98 9.85
CA ASP A 70 -20.88 6.23 10.95
C ASP A 70 -19.85 5.37 11.69
N VAL A 71 -18.91 4.73 10.99
CA VAL A 71 -17.79 4.01 11.62
C VAL A 71 -16.94 4.95 12.47
N GLU A 72 -16.65 6.15 11.97
CA GLU A 72 -15.83 7.12 12.70
C GLU A 72 -16.54 7.70 13.94
N SER A 73 -17.84 7.91 13.87
CA SER A 73 -18.63 8.51 14.94
C SER A 73 -19.14 7.51 15.98
N LYS A 74 -19.50 6.30 15.56
CA LYS A 74 -20.13 5.29 16.42
C LYS A 74 -19.14 4.30 17.03
N LEU A 75 -17.98 4.08 16.39
CA LEU A 75 -16.95 3.18 16.92
C LEU A 75 -15.85 3.93 17.65
N SER A 76 -15.42 3.42 18.79
CA SER A 76 -14.22 3.89 19.46
C SER A 76 -12.98 3.70 18.58
N LYS A 77 -11.90 4.45 18.86
CA LYS A 77 -10.63 4.31 18.12
C LYS A 77 -10.06 2.89 18.18
N LYS A 78 -10.26 2.19 19.29
CA LYS A 78 -9.87 0.79 19.48
C LYS A 78 -10.65 -0.12 18.53
N GLU A 79 -11.97 -0.02 18.47
CA GLU A 79 -12.82 -0.83 17.59
C GLU A 79 -12.53 -0.56 16.12
N GLN A 80 -12.31 0.71 15.74
CA GLN A 80 -11.89 1.07 14.39
C GLN A 80 -10.55 0.41 14.02
N PHE A 81 -9.60 0.39 14.96
CA PHE A 81 -8.29 -0.25 14.76
C PHE A 81 -8.43 -1.76 14.61
N GLU A 82 -9.19 -2.42 15.49
CA GLU A 82 -9.41 -3.87 15.47
C GLU A 82 -10.11 -4.30 14.19
N PHE A 83 -11.16 -3.58 13.77
CA PHE A 83 -11.86 -3.81 12.53
C PHE A 83 -10.91 -3.74 11.32
N ARG A 84 -10.11 -2.67 11.21
CA ARG A 84 -9.15 -2.52 10.11
C ARG A 84 -8.09 -3.61 10.14
N ARG A 85 -7.53 -3.92 11.31
CA ARG A 85 -6.50 -4.95 11.49
C ARG A 85 -7.00 -6.34 11.05
N GLU A 86 -8.21 -6.70 11.43
CA GLU A 86 -8.82 -7.99 11.07
C GLU A 86 -8.94 -8.14 9.55
N PHE A 87 -9.55 -7.17 8.88
CA PHE A 87 -9.77 -7.24 7.44
C PHE A 87 -8.46 -7.10 6.64
N ASN A 88 -7.49 -6.32 7.10
CA ASN A 88 -6.16 -6.26 6.49
C ASN A 88 -5.41 -7.59 6.62
N ARG A 89 -5.49 -8.25 7.76
CA ARG A 89 -4.89 -9.58 7.96
C ARG A 89 -5.48 -10.62 7.01
N LYS A 90 -6.81 -10.67 6.89
CA LYS A 90 -7.49 -11.57 5.93
C LYS A 90 -7.06 -11.26 4.49
N LEU A 91 -6.98 -9.99 4.14
CA LEU A 91 -6.55 -9.54 2.83
C LEU A 91 -5.13 -10.03 2.50
N ASN A 92 -4.16 -9.75 3.38
CA ASN A 92 -2.78 -10.13 3.18
C ASN A 92 -2.62 -11.64 3.04
N HIS A 93 -3.28 -12.42 3.91
CA HIS A 93 -3.29 -13.88 3.81
C HIS A 93 -3.76 -14.41 2.43
N HIS A 94 -4.72 -13.74 1.79
CA HIS A 94 -5.15 -14.13 0.44
C HIS A 94 -4.21 -13.63 -0.65
N LEU A 95 -3.59 -12.47 -0.49
CA LEU A 95 -2.58 -11.97 -1.42
C LEU A 95 -1.35 -12.87 -1.45
N ASP A 96 -0.91 -13.34 -0.28
CA ASP A 96 0.25 -14.25 -0.13
C ASP A 96 0.03 -15.60 -0.85
N ARG A 97 -1.22 -16.00 -1.09
CA ARG A 97 -1.53 -17.18 -1.91
C ARG A 97 -1.35 -16.99 -3.41
N ALA A 98 -0.96 -15.79 -3.84
CA ALA A 98 -0.65 -15.45 -5.23
C ALA A 98 -1.73 -15.88 -6.23
N HIS A 99 -3.00 -15.55 -5.94
CA HIS A 99 -4.11 -15.77 -6.88
C HIS A 99 -4.03 -14.83 -8.09
N GLY A 100 -4.68 -15.22 -9.20
CA GLY A 100 -4.75 -14.47 -10.43
C GLY A 100 -3.62 -14.78 -11.40
N ALA A 101 -3.45 -13.95 -12.42
CA ALA A 101 -2.47 -14.15 -13.48
C ALA A 101 -1.01 -13.95 -13.02
N CYS A 102 -0.80 -13.33 -11.85
CA CYS A 102 0.53 -13.17 -11.25
C CYS A 102 1.56 -12.57 -12.22
N HIS A 103 1.22 -11.48 -12.90
CA HIS A 103 2.03 -10.89 -13.97
C HIS A 103 3.45 -10.50 -13.56
N PHE A 104 3.72 -10.34 -12.25
CA PHE A 104 5.05 -10.00 -11.73
C PHE A 104 5.85 -11.22 -11.30
N ARG A 105 5.44 -12.43 -11.66
CA ARG A 105 6.21 -13.64 -11.37
C ARG A 105 7.43 -13.78 -12.28
N THR A 106 7.34 -13.22 -13.47
CA THR A 106 8.36 -13.33 -14.51
C THR A 106 8.59 -11.99 -15.22
N ASP A 107 9.79 -11.83 -15.81
CA ASP A 107 10.07 -10.78 -16.77
C ASP A 107 9.20 -10.97 -18.03
N PRO A 108 8.84 -9.86 -18.74
CA PRO A 108 9.37 -8.51 -18.57
C PRO A 108 8.54 -7.60 -17.64
N ALA A 109 7.40 -8.03 -17.11
CA ALA A 109 6.53 -7.19 -16.30
C ALA A 109 7.21 -6.71 -15.01
N LEU A 110 7.94 -7.63 -14.35
CA LEU A 110 8.66 -7.35 -13.11
C LEU A 110 9.74 -6.28 -13.33
N ALA A 111 10.62 -6.49 -14.33
CA ALA A 111 11.69 -5.56 -14.66
C ALA A 111 11.15 -4.18 -15.02
N THR A 112 10.12 -4.12 -15.88
CA THR A 112 9.48 -2.86 -16.26
C THR A 112 8.94 -2.09 -15.06
N LEU A 113 8.35 -2.79 -14.09
CA LEU A 113 7.82 -2.15 -12.90
C LEU A 113 8.94 -1.62 -12.00
N GLN A 114 10.00 -2.40 -11.81
CA GLN A 114 11.17 -2.00 -11.03
C GLN A 114 11.87 -0.79 -11.65
N GLU A 115 12.18 -0.85 -12.95
CA GLU A 115 12.81 0.25 -13.69
C GLU A 115 12.05 1.56 -13.52
N LYS A 116 10.73 1.49 -13.66
CA LYS A 116 9.88 2.68 -13.51
C LYS A 116 9.84 3.22 -12.09
N LEU A 117 9.86 2.36 -11.07
CA LEU A 117 9.98 2.81 -9.67
C LEU A 117 11.28 3.58 -9.43
N LEU A 118 12.39 3.06 -9.98
CA LEU A 118 13.71 3.66 -9.84
C LEU A 118 13.86 4.95 -10.66
N GLU A 119 13.31 5.01 -11.87
CA GLU A 119 13.32 6.20 -12.72
C GLU A 119 12.60 7.39 -12.07
N ASP A 120 11.49 7.14 -11.40
CA ASP A 120 10.68 8.16 -10.76
C ASP A 120 11.21 8.57 -9.36
N ASP A 121 12.21 7.83 -8.82
CA ASP A 121 12.86 8.15 -7.54
C ASP A 121 13.53 9.54 -7.59
N ARG A 122 13.39 10.33 -6.54
CA ARG A 122 13.87 11.70 -6.37
C ARG A 122 13.28 12.76 -7.31
N THR A 123 12.46 12.34 -8.29
CA THR A 123 11.73 13.26 -9.18
C THR A 123 10.28 13.42 -8.80
N HIS A 124 9.63 12.33 -8.37
CA HIS A 124 8.23 12.29 -7.99
C HIS A 124 7.99 11.90 -6.53
N TYR A 125 8.92 11.17 -5.95
CA TYR A 125 8.96 10.74 -4.56
C TYR A 125 10.39 10.36 -4.18
N TYR A 126 10.65 10.14 -2.90
CA TYR A 126 11.82 9.41 -2.45
C TYR A 126 11.40 7.96 -2.23
N LEU A 127 11.92 7.06 -3.04
CA LEU A 127 11.62 5.64 -2.98
C LEU A 127 12.29 5.01 -1.76
N GLY A 128 11.47 4.41 -0.90
CA GLY A 128 11.91 3.59 0.22
C GLY A 128 12.05 2.12 -0.16
N ASP A 129 11.94 1.27 0.85
CA ASP A 129 11.93 -0.18 0.64
C ASP A 129 10.72 -0.59 -0.20
N PHE A 130 10.90 -1.59 -1.05
CA PHE A 130 9.80 -2.20 -1.77
C PHE A 130 9.98 -3.70 -1.95
N ILE A 131 8.87 -4.38 -2.20
CA ILE A 131 8.81 -5.77 -2.65
C ILE A 131 7.79 -5.93 -3.77
N LEU A 132 8.19 -6.56 -4.85
CA LEU A 132 7.36 -6.87 -6.00
C LEU A 132 6.94 -8.35 -5.89
N MET A 133 5.74 -8.57 -5.35
CA MET A 133 5.14 -9.90 -5.24
C MET A 133 4.41 -10.28 -6.54
N PRO A 134 4.15 -11.56 -6.83
CA PRO A 134 3.59 -12.00 -8.10
C PRO A 134 2.30 -11.29 -8.53
N ASN A 135 1.46 -10.87 -7.59
CA ASN A 135 0.14 -10.27 -7.85
C ASN A 135 -0.11 -8.95 -7.11
N HIS A 136 0.88 -8.43 -6.38
CA HIS A 136 0.79 -7.15 -5.68
C HIS A 136 2.18 -6.55 -5.43
N VAL A 137 2.21 -5.32 -4.98
CA VAL A 137 3.42 -4.56 -4.66
C VAL A 137 3.23 -3.90 -3.31
N HIS A 138 4.21 -4.04 -2.44
CA HIS A 138 4.35 -3.21 -1.25
C HIS A 138 5.51 -2.26 -1.43
N LEU A 139 5.32 -1.00 -1.05
CA LEU A 139 6.39 -0.02 -1.11
C LEU A 139 6.25 1.03 -0.02
N LEU A 140 7.38 1.54 0.44
CA LEU A 140 7.50 2.77 1.21
C LEU A 140 7.87 3.89 0.24
N LEU A 141 7.21 5.03 0.36
CA LEU A 141 7.62 6.24 -0.35
C LEU A 141 7.45 7.46 0.55
N ASN A 142 8.38 8.42 0.43
CA ASN A 142 8.25 9.72 1.05
C ASN A 142 7.91 10.75 -0.03
N LEU A 143 6.90 11.58 0.24
CA LEU A 143 6.46 12.59 -0.71
C LEU A 143 7.46 13.75 -0.80
N ILE A 144 7.83 14.13 -2.01
CA ILE A 144 8.55 15.37 -2.25
C ILE A 144 7.63 16.55 -1.90
N LYS A 145 8.19 17.55 -1.23
CA LYS A 145 7.48 18.77 -0.84
C LYS A 145 6.77 19.41 -2.03
N GLY A 146 5.51 19.76 -1.86
CA GLY A 146 4.66 20.32 -2.92
C GLY A 146 4.00 19.28 -3.82
N LEU A 147 4.30 17.98 -3.66
CA LEU A 147 3.61 16.92 -4.37
C LEU A 147 2.53 16.27 -3.52
N ASP A 148 1.41 15.97 -4.15
CA ASP A 148 0.24 15.31 -3.57
C ASP A 148 0.32 13.80 -3.79
N LEU A 149 0.05 13.01 -2.74
CA LEU A 149 0.04 11.56 -2.81
C LEU A 149 -0.96 11.05 -3.86
N GLU A 150 -2.11 11.67 -4.00
CA GLU A 150 -3.14 11.23 -4.94
C GLU A 150 -2.64 11.33 -6.39
N ARG A 151 -2.03 12.47 -6.74
CA ARG A 151 -1.40 12.68 -8.07
C ARG A 151 -0.22 11.75 -8.28
N THR A 152 0.67 11.63 -7.28
CA THR A 152 1.82 10.72 -7.32
C THR A 152 1.35 9.28 -7.55
N ARG A 153 0.37 8.82 -6.80
CA ARG A 153 -0.23 7.49 -6.95
C ARG A 153 -0.89 7.27 -8.32
N GLN A 154 -1.63 8.26 -8.81
CA GLN A 154 -2.25 8.16 -10.15
C GLN A 154 -1.19 8.01 -11.23
N LYS A 155 -0.10 8.77 -11.13
CA LYS A 155 1.04 8.69 -12.04
C LYS A 155 1.72 7.32 -11.97
N ILE A 156 2.00 6.83 -10.76
CA ILE A 156 2.56 5.50 -10.52
C ILE A 156 1.64 4.43 -11.15
N LYS A 157 0.36 4.38 -10.75
CA LYS A 157 -0.57 3.33 -11.24
C LYS A 157 -0.80 3.41 -12.74
N GLY A 158 -0.97 4.62 -13.28
CA GLY A 158 -1.23 4.83 -14.71
C GLY A 158 -0.01 4.51 -15.55
N GLY A 159 1.15 5.06 -15.19
CA GLY A 159 2.42 4.83 -15.88
C GLY A 159 2.80 3.35 -15.88
N PHE A 160 2.73 2.71 -14.71
CA PHE A 160 3.01 1.28 -14.59
C PHE A 160 2.04 0.42 -15.39
N ALA A 161 0.73 0.72 -15.33
CA ALA A 161 -0.26 -0.04 -16.10
C ALA A 161 0.00 0.03 -17.61
N PHE A 162 0.34 1.21 -18.10
CA PHE A 162 0.68 1.40 -19.52
C PHE A 162 1.93 0.61 -19.91
N LEU A 163 3.04 0.78 -19.19
CA LEU A 163 4.32 0.16 -19.51
C LEU A 163 4.27 -1.37 -19.35
N VAL A 164 3.72 -1.86 -18.25
CA VAL A 164 3.60 -3.31 -18.02
C VAL A 164 2.69 -3.96 -19.06
N ASN A 165 1.51 -3.39 -19.33
CA ASN A 165 0.62 -3.92 -20.37
C ASN A 165 1.29 -3.96 -21.74
N LYS A 166 2.09 -2.93 -22.09
CA LYS A 166 2.88 -2.90 -23.34
C LYS A 166 3.94 -4.00 -23.35
N ALA A 167 4.70 -4.16 -22.25
CA ALA A 167 5.77 -5.14 -22.14
C ALA A 167 5.27 -6.59 -22.29
N ILE A 168 4.11 -6.90 -21.70
CA ILE A 168 3.51 -8.26 -21.77
C ILE A 168 2.42 -8.40 -22.87
N LYS A 169 2.33 -7.43 -23.79
CA LYS A 169 1.36 -7.41 -24.90
C LYS A 169 -0.09 -7.63 -24.44
N ARG A 170 -0.46 -7.00 -23.32
CA ARG A 170 -1.77 -7.09 -22.68
C ARG A 170 -2.51 -5.77 -22.81
N SER A 171 -3.84 -5.82 -22.79
CA SER A 171 -4.71 -4.65 -22.70
C SER A 171 -5.58 -4.70 -21.45
N GLY A 172 -6.24 -3.59 -21.13
CA GLY A 172 -7.19 -3.50 -20.04
C GLY A 172 -6.57 -3.15 -18.68
N LYS A 173 -7.37 -3.31 -17.65
CA LYS A 173 -7.05 -2.86 -16.29
C LYS A 173 -5.97 -3.75 -15.65
N LEU A 174 -4.85 -3.16 -15.26
CA LEU A 174 -3.79 -3.88 -14.55
C LEU A 174 -4.07 -3.94 -13.04
N TRP A 175 -4.47 -2.84 -12.44
CA TRP A 175 -4.61 -2.68 -10.99
C TRP A 175 -6.06 -2.71 -10.53
N GLN A 176 -6.30 -3.19 -9.32
CA GLN A 176 -7.57 -2.95 -8.63
C GLN A 176 -7.80 -1.44 -8.45
N ARG A 177 -9.08 -1.03 -8.43
CA ARG A 177 -9.45 0.37 -8.20
C ARG A 177 -8.96 0.86 -6.84
N GLU A 178 -9.25 0.07 -5.81
CA GLU A 178 -8.85 0.36 -4.45
C GLU A 178 -7.40 -0.05 -4.21
N TYR A 179 -6.73 0.68 -3.36
CA TYR A 179 -5.37 0.44 -2.90
C TYR A 179 -5.35 0.66 -1.38
N TYR A 180 -4.31 0.17 -0.74
CA TYR A 180 -4.08 0.45 0.68
C TYR A 180 -2.93 1.45 0.79
N ASP A 181 -3.11 2.47 1.62
CA ASP A 181 -2.05 3.37 2.06
C ASP A 181 -2.15 3.61 3.55
N HIS A 182 -1.00 3.76 4.17
CA HIS A 182 -0.86 4.08 5.58
C HIS A 182 0.21 5.15 5.74
N LEU A 183 -0.15 6.24 6.43
CA LEU A 183 0.79 7.28 6.84
C LEU A 183 1.66 6.72 7.96
N VAL A 184 2.96 6.63 7.75
CA VAL A 184 3.93 6.20 8.77
C VAL A 184 4.11 7.31 9.80
N ARG A 185 3.77 7.04 11.05
CA ARG A 185 3.68 8.05 12.10
C ARG A 185 4.95 8.17 12.94
N ASP A 186 5.68 7.07 13.10
CA ASP A 186 6.85 7.01 13.97
C ASP A 186 7.87 5.96 13.49
N ALA A 187 9.03 5.93 14.14
CA ALA A 187 10.11 5.00 13.84
C ALA A 187 9.69 3.54 14.06
N LYS A 188 8.85 3.25 15.05
CA LYS A 188 8.37 1.89 15.34
C LYS A 188 7.50 1.36 14.20
N GLU A 189 6.59 2.19 13.68
CA GLU A 189 5.80 1.81 12.51
C GLU A 189 6.67 1.65 11.26
N LEU A 190 7.65 2.53 11.06
CA LEU A 190 8.58 2.43 9.94
C LEU A 190 9.33 1.10 9.96
N ILE A 191 9.92 0.73 11.10
CA ILE A 191 10.61 -0.54 11.29
C ILE A 191 9.67 -1.72 11.04
N ALA A 192 8.44 -1.66 11.54
CA ALA A 192 7.45 -2.72 11.34
C ALA A 192 7.08 -2.91 9.86
N PHE A 193 6.95 -1.82 9.08
CA PHE A 193 6.69 -1.92 7.65
C PHE A 193 7.90 -2.39 6.85
N ARG A 194 9.12 -1.98 7.21
CA ARG A 194 10.35 -2.48 6.59
C ARG A 194 10.48 -4.01 6.78
N ASN A 195 10.33 -4.48 8.02
CA ASN A 195 10.35 -5.91 8.32
C ASN A 195 9.22 -6.66 7.58
N TYR A 196 8.03 -6.07 7.50
CA TYR A 196 6.91 -6.65 6.76
C TYR A 196 7.23 -6.82 5.27
N ILE A 197 7.82 -5.80 4.63
CA ILE A 197 8.24 -5.84 3.23
C ILE A 197 9.30 -6.93 3.02
N GLN A 198 10.33 -6.97 3.86
CA GLN A 198 11.44 -7.93 3.77
C GLN A 198 10.98 -9.39 3.96
N GLU A 199 10.11 -9.62 4.94
CA GLU A 199 9.65 -10.97 5.28
C GLU A 199 8.50 -11.47 4.41
N ASN A 200 7.90 -10.63 3.58
CA ASN A 200 6.70 -10.97 2.83
C ASN A 200 6.86 -12.23 1.94
N PRO A 201 7.96 -12.40 1.16
CA PRO A 201 8.18 -13.61 0.36
C PRO A 201 8.27 -14.88 1.21
N ASN A 202 8.97 -14.80 2.33
CA ASN A 202 9.13 -15.95 3.24
C ASN A 202 7.79 -16.37 3.85
N LYS A 203 6.98 -15.41 4.29
CA LYS A 203 5.62 -15.66 4.82
C LYS A 203 4.69 -16.27 3.76
N ALA A 204 4.85 -15.88 2.51
CA ALA A 204 4.11 -16.44 1.39
C ALA A 204 4.65 -17.80 0.92
N GLY A 205 5.81 -18.23 1.38
CA GLY A 205 6.48 -19.45 0.90
C GLY A 205 6.92 -19.33 -0.56
N ILE A 206 7.25 -18.13 -1.03
CA ILE A 206 7.57 -17.84 -2.43
C ILE A 206 9.04 -17.44 -2.53
N ARG A 207 9.77 -18.07 -3.46
CA ARG A 207 11.07 -17.60 -3.90
C ARG A 207 10.88 -16.58 -5.04
N LEU A 208 11.46 -15.42 -4.87
CA LEU A 208 11.42 -14.34 -5.86
C LEU A 208 12.81 -14.10 -6.46
N PRO A 209 12.90 -13.51 -7.67
CA PRO A 209 14.15 -12.96 -8.17
C PRO A 209 14.71 -11.89 -7.23
N ASP A 210 16.04 -11.78 -7.13
CA ASP A 210 16.71 -10.86 -6.19
C ASP A 210 16.31 -9.40 -6.42
N HIS A 211 16.10 -9.02 -7.66
CA HIS A 211 15.64 -7.66 -8.02
C HIS A 211 14.19 -7.35 -7.64
N SER A 212 13.43 -8.32 -7.11
CA SER A 212 12.07 -8.06 -6.63
C SER A 212 12.02 -7.26 -5.35
N TYR A 213 13.12 -7.20 -4.60
CA TYR A 213 13.23 -6.50 -3.31
C TYR A 213 14.32 -5.43 -3.38
N ARG A 214 14.08 -4.32 -2.70
CA ARG A 214 15.07 -3.27 -2.44
C ARG A 214 14.93 -2.77 -1.03
N GLU A 215 16.06 -2.63 -0.36
CA GLU A 215 16.24 -1.86 0.85
C GLU A 215 16.78 -0.47 0.52
N ALA A 216 16.21 0.57 1.08
CA ALA A 216 16.61 1.96 0.84
C ALA A 216 17.54 2.45 1.96
N GLU A 217 18.79 2.74 1.62
CA GLU A 217 19.82 3.22 2.57
C GLU A 217 19.37 4.46 3.35
N TRP A 218 18.71 5.41 2.68
CA TRP A 218 18.25 6.64 3.32
C TRP A 218 17.26 6.43 4.47
N LEU A 219 16.46 5.32 4.44
CA LEU A 219 15.59 4.95 5.56
C LEU A 219 16.39 4.38 6.73
N THR A 220 17.44 3.62 6.45
CA THR A 220 18.35 3.09 7.47
C THR A 220 19.10 4.22 8.17
N GLU A 221 19.66 5.15 7.40
CA GLU A 221 20.32 6.36 7.93
C GLU A 221 19.36 7.22 8.76
N ALA A 222 18.13 7.42 8.30
CA ALA A 222 17.13 8.21 9.00
C ALA A 222 16.72 7.59 10.34
N LEU A 223 16.64 6.26 10.44
CA LEU A 223 16.38 5.55 11.69
C LEU A 223 17.56 5.62 12.65
N ALA A 224 18.81 5.50 12.17
CA ALA A 224 20.00 5.60 13.01
C ALA A 224 20.08 6.98 13.69
N ASN A 225 19.85 8.05 12.94
CA ASN A 225 19.90 9.42 13.47
C ASN A 225 18.72 9.77 14.41
N HIS A 226 17.62 9.01 14.36
CA HIS A 226 16.49 9.22 15.26
C HIS A 226 16.74 8.61 16.66
N HIS A 227 17.62 7.61 16.75
CA HIS A 227 18.00 7.01 18.04
C HIS A 227 19.03 7.86 18.83
N GLU A 228 19.69 8.81 18.17
CA GLU A 228 20.71 9.68 18.78
C GLU A 228 20.13 11.04 19.26
N SER A 229 18.87 11.33 19.01
CA SER A 229 18.17 12.56 19.39
C SER A 229 17.12 12.33 20.48
#